data_9495ddae210276443365a5fd571753f3
#
_entry.id   9495ddae210276443365a5fd571753f3
#
_cell.length_a   1.000
_cell.length_b   1.000
_cell.length_c   1.000
_cell.angle_alpha   90.00
_cell.angle_beta   90.00
_cell.angle_gamma   90.00
#
_symmetry.space_group_name_H-M   'P 1'
#
loop_
_entity.id
_entity.type
_entity.pdbx_description
1 polymer ?
#
loop_
_entity_poly.entity_id
_entity_poly.type
_entity_poly.pdbx_seq_one_letter_code
_entity_poly.pdbx_strand_id
1 'polypeptide(L)' 'MKYKSAYVLGKFMPFHLGHKYLIDTAAENSEKVTVLVGTLPTEPIPGEFRYKCVKDTYKDNKNINVVWCNEVLPQ' A
#
# COMPACT_ATOMS: atom_id res chain seq x y z
N MET A 1 5.49 6.02 21.14
CA MET A 1 4.24 5.28 21.30
C MET A 1 3.85 4.64 19.98
N LYS A 2 3.54 3.35 20.00
CA LYS A 2 3.10 2.67 18.78
C LYS A 2 1.59 2.68 18.66
N TYR A 3 1.09 2.92 17.46
CA TYR A 3 -0.32 2.74 17.15
C TYR A 3 -0.61 1.26 16.93
N LYS A 4 -1.84 0.83 17.22
CA LYS A 4 -2.23 -0.56 16.96
C LYS A 4 -2.33 -0.84 15.48
N SER A 5 -2.88 0.08 14.71
CA SER A 5 -3.07 -0.08 13.27
C SER A 5 -2.83 1.23 12.57
N ALA A 6 -2.31 1.14 11.36
CA ALA A 6 -2.16 2.28 10.47
C ALA A 6 -2.60 1.87 9.07
N TYR A 7 -3.13 2.83 8.33
CA TYR A 7 -3.58 2.62 6.96
C TYR A 7 -2.82 3.56 6.05
N VAL A 8 -2.32 3.04 4.94
CA VAL A 8 -1.65 3.83 3.92
C VAL A 8 -2.40 3.62 2.62
N LEU A 9 -2.94 4.69 2.06
CA LEU A 9 -3.67 4.64 0.79
C LEU A 9 -2.84 5.31 -0.29
N GLY A 10 -2.68 4.64 -1.42
CA GLY A 10 -1.97 5.20 -2.55
C GLY A 10 -2.31 4.52 -3.84
N LYS A 11 -1.99 5.18 -4.94
CA LYS A 11 -2.16 4.61 -6.28
C LYS A 11 -0.91 3.88 -6.74
N PHE A 12 0.25 4.27 -6.23
CA PHE A 12 1.54 3.64 -6.56
C PHE A 12 1.77 3.55 -8.07
N MET A 13 1.76 4.68 -8.70
CA MET A 13 1.83 4.80 -10.15
C MET A 13 3.04 5.63 -10.60
N PRO A 14 4.27 5.07 -10.57
CA PRO A 14 4.65 3.75 -10.05
C PRO A 14 4.94 3.76 -8.56
N PHE A 15 5.14 2.57 -7.99
CA PHE A 15 5.67 2.41 -6.64
C PHE A 15 7.12 2.89 -6.63
N HIS A 16 7.48 3.77 -5.70
CA HIS A 16 8.83 4.33 -5.62
C HIS A 16 9.28 4.53 -4.17
N LEU A 17 10.51 5.02 -4.01
CA LEU A 17 11.14 5.13 -2.69
C LEU A 17 10.36 6.00 -1.71
N GLY A 18 9.67 7.04 -2.20
CA GLY A 18 8.82 7.86 -1.34
C GLY A 18 7.68 7.08 -0.72
N HIS A 19 7.05 6.21 -1.51
CA HIS A 19 6.01 5.31 -1.01
C HIS A 19 6.58 4.32 0.00
N LYS A 20 7.72 3.76 -0.32
CA LYS A 20 8.39 2.80 0.57
C LYS A 20 8.73 3.46 1.90
N TYR A 21 9.23 4.69 1.88
CA TYR A 21 9.53 5.43 3.10
C TYR A 21 8.29 5.63 3.96
N LEU A 22 7.18 6.00 3.32
CA LEU A 22 5.92 6.21 4.02
C LEU A 22 5.42 4.94 4.71
N ILE A 23 5.45 3.82 3.98
CA ILE A 23 5.00 2.54 4.52
C ILE A 23 5.93 2.06 5.63
N ASP A 24 7.24 2.16 5.42
CA ASP A 24 8.22 1.74 6.41
C ASP A 24 8.11 2.57 7.70
N THR A 25 7.87 3.88 7.56
CA THR A 25 7.67 4.75 8.72
C THR A 25 6.40 4.36 9.47
N ALA A 26 5.32 4.07 8.76
CA ALA A 26 4.09 3.60 9.39
C ALA A 26 4.32 2.28 10.13
N ALA A 27 5.10 1.38 9.53
CA ALA A 27 5.39 0.08 10.13
C ALA A 27 6.24 0.21 11.40
N GLU A 28 7.15 1.18 11.43
CA GLU A 28 7.95 1.44 12.63
C GLU A 28 7.12 1.99 13.79
N ASN A 29 6.03 2.67 13.48
CA ASN A 29 5.20 3.35 14.48
C ASN A 29 3.89 2.63 14.77
N SER A 30 3.67 1.45 14.20
CA SER A 30 2.40 0.72 14.35
C SER A 30 2.65 -0.77 14.46
N GLU A 31 1.73 -1.46 15.12
CA GLU A 31 1.81 -2.91 15.23
C GLU A 31 1.39 -3.59 13.92
N LYS A 32 0.43 -3.00 13.23
CA LYS A 32 -0.05 -3.49 11.92
C LYS A 32 -0.23 -2.34 10.97
N VAL A 33 0.11 -2.57 9.71
CA VAL A 33 -0.10 -1.60 8.64
C VAL A 33 -0.90 -2.26 7.53
N THR A 34 -1.96 -1.60 7.09
CA THR A 34 -2.72 -2.03 5.93
C THR A 34 -2.46 -1.03 4.81
N VAL A 35 -1.91 -1.53 3.72
CA VAL A 35 -1.62 -0.71 2.53
C VAL A 35 -2.73 -0.97 1.53
N LEU A 36 -3.46 0.09 1.18
CA LEU A 36 -4.56 0.03 0.22
C LEU A 36 -4.06 0.54 -1.13
N VAL A 37 -4.00 -0.33 -2.11
CA VAL A 37 -3.61 0.03 -3.47
C VAL A 37 -4.88 0.35 -4.25
N GLY A 38 -5.12 1.65 -4.46
CA GLY A 38 -6.30 2.12 -5.17
C GLY A 38 -6.08 2.06 -6.68
N THR A 39 -7.00 1.46 -7.42
CA THR A 39 -6.85 1.31 -8.85
C THR A 39 -8.15 1.66 -9.58
N LEU A 40 -8.00 2.22 -10.78
CA LEU A 40 -9.10 2.50 -11.70
C LEU A 40 -8.78 1.87 -13.05
N PRO A 41 -9.79 1.34 -13.77
CA PRO A 41 -9.54 0.66 -15.05
C PRO A 41 -8.90 1.54 -16.11
N THR A 42 -9.09 2.85 -16.01
CA THR A 42 -8.61 3.81 -17.03
C THR A 42 -7.20 4.31 -16.78
N GLU A 43 -6.55 3.85 -15.71
CA GLU A 43 -5.22 4.32 -15.38
C GLU A 43 -4.15 3.67 -16.26
N PRO A 44 -3.06 4.41 -16.59
CA PRO A 44 -2.08 3.92 -17.57
C PRO A 44 -1.31 2.68 -17.11
N ILE A 45 -1.10 2.51 -15.82
CA ILE A 45 -0.42 1.32 -15.30
C ILE A 45 -1.47 0.37 -14.74
N PRO A 46 -1.51 -0.90 -15.20
CA PRO A 46 -2.51 -1.85 -14.70
C PRO A 46 -2.48 -1.97 -13.18
N GLY A 47 -3.68 -1.96 -12.58
CA GLY A 47 -3.81 -2.05 -11.13
C GLY A 47 -3.21 -3.32 -10.56
N GLU A 48 -3.38 -4.44 -11.25
CA GLU A 48 -2.81 -5.71 -10.82
C GLU A 48 -1.29 -5.65 -10.72
N PHE A 49 -0.65 -5.00 -11.69
CA PHE A 49 0.80 -4.85 -11.67
C PHE A 49 1.26 -4.01 -10.48
N ARG A 50 0.57 -2.90 -10.23
CA ARG A 50 0.89 -2.02 -9.11
C ARG A 50 0.72 -2.74 -7.78
N TYR A 51 -0.38 -3.48 -7.63
CA TYR A 51 -0.63 -4.27 -6.44
C TYR A 51 0.47 -5.30 -6.20
N LYS A 52 0.87 -6.04 -7.25
CA LYS A 52 1.93 -7.04 -7.14
C LYS A 52 3.26 -6.43 -6.74
N CYS A 53 3.60 -5.27 -7.27
CA CYS A 53 4.86 -4.59 -6.93
C CYS A 53 4.92 -4.27 -5.43
N VAL A 54 3.85 -3.74 -4.88
CA VAL A 54 3.80 -3.41 -3.45
C VAL A 54 3.79 -4.70 -2.62
N LYS A 55 2.98 -5.65 -3.01
CA LYS A 55 2.85 -6.91 -2.27
C LYS A 55 4.16 -7.69 -2.24
N ASP A 56 4.87 -7.77 -3.36
CA ASP A 56 6.14 -8.49 -3.42
C ASP A 56 7.21 -7.82 -2.55
N THR A 57 7.20 -6.49 -2.47
CA THR A 57 8.14 -5.75 -1.64
C THR A 57 7.99 -6.12 -0.17
N TYR A 58 6.76 -6.38 0.28
CA TYR A 58 6.47 -6.64 1.69
C TYR A 58 6.01 -8.06 1.98
N LYS A 59 6.25 -9.00 1.06
CA LYS A 59 5.76 -10.38 1.21
C LYS A 59 6.27 -11.08 2.46
N ASP A 60 7.46 -10.71 2.92
CA ASP A 60 8.07 -11.34 4.10
C ASP A 60 7.78 -10.58 5.40
N ASN A 61 7.00 -9.50 5.33
CA ASN A 61 6.67 -8.71 6.50
C ASN A 61 5.24 -9.01 6.95
N LYS A 62 5.12 -9.81 8.00
CA LYS A 62 3.80 -10.25 8.50
C LYS A 62 2.95 -9.12 9.06
N ASN A 63 3.57 -7.98 9.39
CA ASN A 63 2.86 -6.85 9.98
C ASN A 63 2.30 -5.90 8.93
N ILE A 64 2.67 -6.09 7.67
CA ILE A 64 2.19 -5.26 6.57
C ILE A 64 1.27 -6.09 5.68
N ASN A 65 0.02 -5.67 5.59
CA ASN A 65 -0.98 -6.32 4.74
C ASN A 65 -1.29 -5.41 3.56
N VAL A 66 -1.18 -5.93 2.35
CA VAL A 66 -1.42 -5.18 1.12
C VAL A 66 -2.75 -5.61 0.53
N VAL A 67 -3.64 -4.66 0.31
CA VAL A 67 -5.00 -4.91 -0.18
C VAL A 67 -5.20 -4.17 -1.51
N TRP A 68 -5.76 -4.86 -2.47
CA TRP A 68 -6.07 -4.27 -3.77
C TRP A 68 -7.51 -3.77 -3.77
N CYS A 69 -7.67 -2.45 -3.97
CA CYS A 69 -8.97 -1.81 -4.08
C CYS A 69 -9.18 -1.41 -5.54
N ASN A 70 -10.05 -2.13 -6.23
CA ASN A 70 -10.33 -1.88 -7.65
C ASN A 70 -11.63 -1.11 -7.88
N GLU A 71 -12.10 -0.41 -6.86
CA GLU A 71 -13.31 0.40 -6.95
C GLU A 71 -12.95 1.85 -6.68
N VAL A 72 -13.83 2.76 -7.13
CA VAL A 72 -13.67 4.17 -6.80
C VAL A 72 -13.88 4.34 -5.32
N LEU A 73 -12.84 4.81 -4.64
CA LEU A 73 -12.95 5.05 -3.20
C LEU A 73 -13.68 6.37 -2.96
N PRO A 74 -14.54 6.43 -1.94
CA PRO A 74 -15.20 7.69 -1.58
C PRO A 74 -14.13 8.73 -1.20
N GLN A 75 -14.30 9.88 -1.73
CA GLN A 75 -13.39 11.00 -1.46
C GLN A 75 -13.87 11.78 -0.24
#